data_17cb54ff21180c98e4b452da40db2a76
#
_entry.id   17cb54ff21180c98e4b452da40db2a76
#
_cell.length_a   1.000
_cell.length_b   1.000
_cell.length_c   1.000
_cell.angle_alpha   90.00
_cell.angle_beta   90.00
_cell.angle_gamma   90.00
#
_symmetry.space_group_name_H-M   'P 1'
#
loop_
_entity.id
_entity.type
_entity.pdbx_description
1 polymer ?
#
loop_
_entity_poly.entity_id
_entity_poly.type
_entity_poly.pdbx_seq_one_letter_code
_entity_poly.pdbx_strand_id
1 'polypeptide(L)'
;DHGGYFDHVPRSPGMDFRRATVNMLEQMGISVEYSHHEAGPGQNEIDLRYADALTIADNIMTFRTVVKEISLERGIHASFMPKPLANEPGSGMHTHLSLFEGDANAFYEAGQEFNMSITARQFAAGILYHAAEICAITDQFVNSYKRLWGGNEAPSYICWGHNNRSALLRIPQYKPGKGNSARIEFRALDPGANPYLAYSVLLAAGLDGIEQKMQLG
;
A
#
# COMPACT_ATOMS: atom_id res chain seq x y z
N ASP A 1 -17.57 13.39 9.10
CA ASP A 1 -17.07 12.45 10.08
C ASP A 1 -15.70 12.92 10.57
N HIS A 2 -15.54 13.05 11.89
CA HIS A 2 -14.31 13.48 12.57
C HIS A 2 -13.77 12.37 13.49
N GLY A 3 -13.93 11.10 13.08
CA GLY A 3 -13.33 9.97 13.77
C GLY A 3 -11.80 10.09 13.83
N GLY A 4 -11.19 9.49 14.83
CA GLY A 4 -9.74 9.37 14.97
C GLY A 4 -9.21 8.05 14.40
N TYR A 5 -7.89 7.96 14.30
CA TYR A 5 -7.18 6.75 13.85
C TYR A 5 -7.59 5.53 14.70
N PHE A 6 -8.04 4.46 14.05
CA PHE A 6 -8.62 3.27 14.69
C PHE A 6 -9.82 3.53 15.60
N ASP A 7 -10.59 4.58 15.35
CA ASP A 7 -11.78 4.88 16.15
C ASP A 7 -12.85 3.79 16.00
N HIS A 8 -13.36 3.34 17.12
CA HIS A 8 -14.39 2.30 17.25
C HIS A 8 -15.75 2.87 17.70
N VAL A 9 -16.03 4.13 17.39
CA VAL A 9 -17.33 4.73 17.75
C VAL A 9 -18.45 3.96 17.11
N PRO A 10 -19.35 3.32 17.91
CA PRO A 10 -20.49 2.59 17.38
C PRO A 10 -21.40 3.51 16.55
N ARG A 11 -21.81 3.02 15.38
CA ARG A 11 -22.74 3.70 14.46
C ARG A 11 -22.17 4.98 13.80
N SER A 12 -20.86 5.11 13.66
CA SER A 12 -20.34 6.16 12.78
C SER A 12 -20.73 5.85 11.32
N PRO A 13 -21.06 6.85 10.50
CA PRO A 13 -21.36 6.65 9.08
C PRO A 13 -20.23 5.91 8.34
N GLY A 14 -18.98 6.19 8.67
CA GLY A 14 -17.81 5.51 8.11
C GLY A 14 -17.75 4.03 8.47
N MET A 15 -18.13 3.65 9.70
CA MET A 15 -18.18 2.25 10.13
C MET A 15 -19.21 1.45 9.34
N ASP A 16 -20.43 1.98 9.19
CA ASP A 16 -21.49 1.32 8.42
C ASP A 16 -21.15 1.22 6.95
N PHE A 17 -20.50 2.24 6.39
CA PHE A 17 -19.98 2.25 5.03
C PHE A 17 -18.91 1.15 4.84
N ARG A 18 -17.87 1.11 5.71
CA ARG A 18 -16.82 0.08 5.62
C ARG A 18 -17.40 -1.33 5.73
N ARG A 19 -18.29 -1.57 6.71
CA ARG A 19 -18.94 -2.87 6.89
C ARG A 19 -19.69 -3.33 5.65
N ALA A 20 -20.44 -2.44 5.02
CA ALA A 20 -21.18 -2.79 3.81
C ALA A 20 -20.24 -3.06 2.64
N THR A 21 -19.18 -2.26 2.50
CA THR A 21 -18.15 -2.46 1.47
C THR A 21 -17.43 -3.80 1.66
N VAL A 22 -16.98 -4.10 2.88
CA VAL A 22 -16.33 -5.38 3.21
C VAL A 22 -17.24 -6.57 2.91
N ASN A 23 -18.50 -6.51 3.35
CA ASN A 23 -19.45 -7.60 3.08
C ASN A 23 -19.66 -7.83 1.58
N MET A 24 -19.72 -6.77 0.77
CA MET A 24 -19.86 -6.90 -0.68
C MET A 24 -18.61 -7.52 -1.30
N LEU A 25 -17.42 -7.07 -0.91
CA LEU A 25 -16.15 -7.61 -1.41
C LEU A 25 -16.02 -9.11 -1.09
N GLU A 26 -16.32 -9.51 0.15
CA GLU A 26 -16.28 -10.90 0.57
C GLU A 26 -17.28 -11.78 -0.23
N GLN A 27 -18.49 -11.27 -0.51
CA GLN A 27 -19.46 -11.96 -1.36
C GLN A 27 -18.97 -12.12 -2.81
N MET A 28 -18.13 -11.21 -3.29
CA MET A 28 -17.49 -11.28 -4.60
C MET A 28 -16.21 -12.14 -4.60
N GLY A 29 -15.83 -12.73 -3.47
CA GLY A 29 -14.63 -13.55 -3.32
C GLY A 29 -13.35 -12.75 -3.11
N ILE A 30 -13.45 -11.44 -2.84
CA ILE A 30 -12.31 -10.57 -2.53
C ILE A 30 -12.13 -10.51 -1.02
N SER A 31 -11.12 -11.18 -0.51
CA SER A 31 -10.86 -11.26 0.92
C SER A 31 -10.29 -9.96 1.49
N VAL A 32 -10.85 -9.51 2.59
CA VAL A 32 -10.41 -8.34 3.37
C VAL A 32 -9.65 -8.81 4.60
N GLU A 33 -8.54 -8.15 4.94
CA GLU A 33 -7.77 -8.45 6.14
C GLU A 33 -8.32 -7.70 7.35
N TYR A 34 -8.46 -6.39 7.23
CA TYR A 34 -9.15 -5.53 8.21
C TYR A 34 -9.56 -4.18 7.58
N SER A 35 -10.30 -3.39 8.36
CA SER A 35 -10.67 -2.04 7.97
C SER A 35 -10.77 -1.14 9.20
N HIS A 36 -10.40 0.13 9.04
CA HIS A 36 -10.44 1.10 10.14
C HIS A 36 -10.67 2.52 9.64
N HIS A 37 -11.00 3.43 10.57
CA HIS A 37 -10.96 4.86 10.32
C HIS A 37 -9.51 5.34 10.34
N GLU A 38 -9.13 6.11 9.35
CA GLU A 38 -7.81 6.72 9.23
C GLU A 38 -7.73 8.07 9.97
N ALA A 39 -6.56 8.73 9.90
CA ALA A 39 -6.31 9.95 10.66
C ALA A 39 -7.08 11.16 10.16
N GLY A 40 -7.40 11.23 8.87
CA GLY A 40 -8.13 12.36 8.27
C GLY A 40 -9.64 12.29 8.47
N PRO A 41 -10.34 13.44 8.51
CA PRO A 41 -11.79 13.47 8.57
C PRO A 41 -12.44 12.68 7.43
N GLY A 42 -13.32 11.72 7.76
CA GLY A 42 -13.97 10.86 6.78
C GLY A 42 -13.04 9.93 6.01
N GLN A 43 -11.78 9.82 6.41
CA GLN A 43 -10.80 8.95 5.79
C GLN A 43 -10.95 7.51 6.31
N ASN A 44 -11.10 6.57 5.39
CA ASN A 44 -11.30 5.16 5.70
C ASN A 44 -10.27 4.31 4.97
N GLU A 45 -9.77 3.30 5.63
CA GLU A 45 -8.87 2.29 5.07
C GLU A 45 -9.51 0.91 5.09
N ILE A 46 -9.32 0.17 4.01
CA ILE A 46 -9.70 -1.23 3.87
C ILE A 46 -8.51 -1.96 3.27
N ASP A 47 -7.98 -2.92 4.00
CA ASP A 47 -6.83 -3.71 3.60
C ASP A 47 -7.26 -5.01 2.95
N LEU A 48 -6.85 -5.21 1.71
CA LEU A 48 -7.11 -6.45 0.99
C LEU A 48 -6.05 -7.50 1.39
N ARG A 49 -6.51 -8.74 1.55
CA ARG A 49 -5.59 -9.87 1.75
C ARG A 49 -4.71 -10.03 0.52
N TYR A 50 -3.44 -10.38 0.73
CA TYR A 50 -2.48 -10.57 -0.36
C TYR A 50 -2.94 -11.65 -1.35
N ALA A 51 -2.59 -11.45 -2.61
CA ALA A 51 -2.76 -12.40 -3.70
C ALA A 51 -1.58 -12.23 -4.68
N ASP A 52 -1.53 -13.03 -5.75
CA ASP A 52 -0.60 -12.77 -6.85
C ASP A 52 -0.87 -11.39 -7.49
N ALA A 53 0.17 -10.82 -8.12
CA ALA A 53 0.16 -9.44 -8.57
C ALA A 53 -0.98 -9.12 -9.56
N LEU A 54 -1.35 -10.05 -10.43
CA LEU A 54 -2.44 -9.84 -11.39
C LEU A 54 -3.81 -9.89 -10.69
N THR A 55 -4.03 -10.90 -9.87
CA THR A 55 -5.26 -11.04 -9.09
C THR A 55 -5.50 -9.84 -8.17
N ILE A 56 -4.47 -9.35 -7.46
CA ILE A 56 -4.66 -8.19 -6.59
C ILE A 56 -4.90 -6.89 -7.39
N ALA A 57 -4.35 -6.76 -8.59
CA ALA A 57 -4.65 -5.63 -9.47
C ALA A 57 -6.13 -5.65 -9.92
N ASP A 58 -6.66 -6.81 -10.31
CA ASP A 58 -8.08 -7.01 -10.62
C ASP A 58 -8.97 -6.67 -9.41
N ASN A 59 -8.58 -7.17 -8.25
CA ASN A 59 -9.31 -6.92 -6.99
C ASN A 59 -9.36 -5.43 -6.65
N ILE A 60 -8.28 -4.67 -6.87
CA ILE A 60 -8.25 -3.22 -6.63
C ILE A 60 -9.17 -2.47 -7.59
N MET A 61 -9.22 -2.86 -8.85
CA MET A 61 -10.16 -2.24 -9.80
C MET A 61 -11.61 -2.49 -9.39
N THR A 62 -11.93 -3.72 -9.01
CA THR A 62 -13.24 -4.09 -8.49
C THR A 62 -13.54 -3.36 -7.18
N PHE A 63 -12.59 -3.33 -6.24
CA PHE A 63 -12.69 -2.61 -4.98
C PHE A 63 -13.08 -1.14 -5.17
N ARG A 64 -12.41 -0.43 -6.07
CA ARG A 64 -12.74 0.98 -6.36
C ARG A 64 -14.15 1.17 -6.86
N THR A 65 -14.65 0.25 -7.68
CA THR A 65 -16.02 0.27 -8.17
C THR A 65 -17.00 0.04 -7.02
N VAL A 66 -16.81 -1.02 -6.24
CA VAL A 66 -17.65 -1.36 -5.09
C VAL A 66 -17.71 -0.20 -4.08
N VAL A 67 -16.57 0.40 -3.74
CA VAL A 67 -16.50 1.55 -2.83
C VAL A 67 -17.35 2.71 -3.33
N LYS A 68 -17.28 3.03 -4.63
CA LYS A 68 -18.06 4.12 -5.23
C LYS A 68 -19.57 3.81 -5.24
N GLU A 69 -19.97 2.61 -5.63
CA GLU A 69 -21.37 2.20 -5.66
C GLU A 69 -21.99 2.23 -4.25
N ILE A 70 -21.32 1.62 -3.27
CA ILE A 70 -21.78 1.62 -1.88
C ILE A 70 -21.86 3.04 -1.31
N SER A 71 -20.95 3.93 -1.70
CA SER A 71 -20.99 5.33 -1.26
C SER A 71 -22.18 6.09 -1.85
N LEU A 72 -22.48 5.90 -3.15
CA LEU A 72 -23.64 6.49 -3.81
C LEU A 72 -24.96 6.05 -3.17
N GLU A 73 -25.12 4.76 -2.87
CA GLU A 73 -26.30 4.24 -2.18
C GLU A 73 -26.54 4.89 -0.81
N ARG A 74 -25.46 5.41 -0.18
CA ARG A 74 -25.50 6.07 1.15
C ARG A 74 -25.52 7.59 1.07
N GLY A 75 -25.60 8.16 -0.13
CA GLY A 75 -25.59 9.61 -0.32
C GLY A 75 -24.28 10.29 0.09
N ILE A 76 -23.16 9.55 0.05
CA ILE A 76 -21.81 10.06 0.31
C ILE A 76 -20.95 9.95 -0.96
N HIS A 77 -19.88 10.74 -1.02
CA HIS A 77 -18.93 10.71 -2.14
C HIS A 77 -17.62 10.05 -1.69
N ALA A 78 -17.23 8.97 -2.35
CA ALA A 78 -15.93 8.33 -2.16
C ALA A 78 -14.90 8.87 -3.16
N SER A 79 -13.73 9.24 -2.66
CA SER A 79 -12.62 9.75 -3.46
C SER A 79 -11.36 8.95 -3.21
N PHE A 80 -10.67 8.61 -4.30
CA PHE A 80 -9.31 8.02 -4.28
C PHE A 80 -8.25 9.07 -4.63
N MET A 81 -8.54 10.35 -4.42
CA MET A 81 -7.63 11.45 -4.65
C MET A 81 -6.50 11.41 -3.60
N PRO A 82 -5.21 11.54 -3.97
CA PRO A 82 -4.09 11.46 -3.03
C PRO A 82 -4.12 12.52 -1.92
N LYS A 83 -4.53 13.74 -2.23
CA LYS A 83 -4.63 14.85 -1.26
C LYS A 83 -5.94 15.62 -1.46
N PRO A 84 -7.08 15.07 -1.00
CA PRO A 84 -8.39 15.71 -1.21
C PRO A 84 -8.58 16.98 -0.39
N LEU A 85 -8.00 17.04 0.80
CA LEU A 85 -8.10 18.18 1.72
C LEU A 85 -6.70 18.74 2.01
N ALA A 86 -6.50 20.04 1.80
CA ALA A 86 -5.16 20.64 1.81
C ALA A 86 -4.43 20.50 3.16
N ASN A 87 -5.17 20.65 4.27
CA ASN A 87 -4.61 20.68 5.63
C ASN A 87 -4.79 19.35 6.39
N GLU A 88 -5.36 18.34 5.75
CA GLU A 88 -5.62 17.02 6.35
C GLU A 88 -4.67 15.96 5.77
N PRO A 89 -4.50 14.81 6.42
CA PRO A 89 -3.73 13.70 5.87
C PRO A 89 -4.17 13.32 4.45
N GLY A 90 -3.21 12.94 3.61
CA GLY A 90 -3.48 12.38 2.29
C GLY A 90 -3.78 10.88 2.35
N SER A 91 -4.24 10.33 1.22
CA SER A 91 -4.49 8.90 1.06
C SER A 91 -3.42 8.25 0.20
N GLY A 92 -2.88 7.12 0.65
CA GLY A 92 -1.94 6.28 -0.09
C GLY A 92 -2.54 4.91 -0.39
N MET A 93 -1.98 4.23 -1.38
CA MET A 93 -2.22 2.81 -1.64
C MET A 93 -0.92 2.05 -1.31
N HIS A 94 -0.63 1.90 -0.01
CA HIS A 94 0.57 1.22 0.43
C HIS A 94 0.58 -0.23 -0.07
N THR A 95 1.62 -0.59 -0.81
CA THR A 95 1.68 -1.89 -1.47
C THR A 95 2.77 -2.75 -0.84
N HIS A 96 2.36 -3.87 -0.28
CA HIS A 96 3.26 -4.87 0.27
C HIS A 96 3.68 -5.85 -0.83
N LEU A 97 4.99 -6.06 -0.96
CA LEU A 97 5.61 -6.88 -1.99
C LEU A 97 6.44 -7.99 -1.34
N SER A 98 6.34 -9.17 -1.87
CA SER A 98 7.23 -10.31 -1.57
C SER A 98 7.38 -11.17 -2.82
N LEU A 99 8.52 -11.87 -2.93
CA LEU A 99 8.73 -12.88 -3.96
C LEU A 99 8.72 -14.26 -3.31
N PHE A 100 8.19 -15.23 -4.03
CA PHE A 100 8.17 -16.63 -3.59
C PHE A 100 8.84 -17.51 -4.63
N GLU A 101 9.59 -18.49 -4.16
CA GLU A 101 10.09 -19.60 -4.95
C GLU A 101 9.38 -20.88 -4.45
N GLY A 102 8.38 -21.32 -5.19
CA GLY A 102 7.41 -22.28 -4.67
C GLY A 102 6.69 -21.72 -3.43
N ASP A 103 6.75 -22.44 -2.31
CA ASP A 103 6.13 -22.05 -1.05
C ASP A 103 7.08 -21.25 -0.11
N ALA A 104 8.33 -21.05 -0.54
CA ALA A 104 9.33 -20.34 0.25
C ALA A 104 9.35 -18.84 -0.09
N ASN A 105 9.27 -17.99 0.95
CA ASN A 105 9.42 -16.55 0.79
C ASN A 105 10.89 -16.20 0.54
N ALA A 106 11.20 -15.75 -0.69
CA ALA A 106 12.56 -15.40 -1.11
C ALA A 106 13.11 -14.14 -0.41
N PHE A 107 12.26 -13.37 0.27
CA PHE A 107 12.69 -12.17 1.00
C PHE A 107 13.16 -12.46 2.43
N TYR A 108 12.93 -13.68 2.93
CA TYR A 108 13.28 -14.06 4.29
C TYR A 108 14.59 -14.85 4.34
N GLU A 109 15.48 -14.45 5.25
CA GLU A 109 16.69 -15.20 5.61
C GLU A 109 16.98 -15.03 7.11
N ALA A 110 16.84 -16.10 7.86
CA ALA A 110 17.05 -16.07 9.32
C ALA A 110 18.50 -15.70 9.68
N GLY A 111 18.66 -14.80 10.66
CA GLY A 111 19.98 -14.39 11.17
C GLY A 111 20.61 -13.21 10.40
N GLN A 112 20.05 -12.82 9.29
CA GLN A 112 20.43 -11.56 8.63
C GLN A 112 19.80 -10.35 9.35
N GLU A 113 20.34 -9.19 9.12
CA GLU A 113 19.77 -7.94 9.64
C GLU A 113 18.32 -7.78 9.17
N PHE A 114 17.38 -7.56 10.09
CA PHE A 114 15.92 -7.57 9.84
C PHE A 114 15.40 -8.87 9.23
N ASN A 115 16.17 -9.96 9.26
CA ASN A 115 15.94 -11.22 8.56
C ASN A 115 15.67 -11.05 7.05
N MET A 116 16.22 -10.01 6.44
CA MET A 116 16.13 -9.77 5.01
C MET A 116 17.19 -10.57 4.26
N SER A 117 16.74 -11.36 3.29
CA SER A 117 17.64 -12.04 2.36
C SER A 117 18.39 -11.07 1.45
N ILE A 118 19.43 -11.55 0.79
CA ILE A 118 20.13 -10.78 -0.25
C ILE A 118 19.16 -10.41 -1.39
N THR A 119 18.24 -11.29 -1.74
CA THR A 119 17.20 -11.04 -2.75
C THR A 119 16.30 -9.86 -2.37
N ALA A 120 15.84 -9.80 -1.11
CA ALA A 120 15.03 -8.69 -0.62
C ALA A 120 15.82 -7.36 -0.66
N ARG A 121 17.10 -7.37 -0.26
CA ARG A 121 17.96 -6.18 -0.28
C ARG A 121 18.19 -5.67 -1.69
N GLN A 122 18.48 -6.56 -2.63
CA GLN A 122 18.67 -6.20 -4.03
C GLN A 122 17.38 -5.68 -4.68
N PHE A 123 16.25 -6.33 -4.40
CA PHE A 123 14.94 -5.89 -4.86
C PHE A 123 14.59 -4.48 -4.34
N ALA A 124 14.82 -4.23 -3.05
CA ALA A 124 14.62 -2.92 -2.44
C ALA A 124 15.55 -1.86 -3.06
N ALA A 125 16.82 -2.20 -3.28
CA ALA A 125 17.78 -1.31 -3.92
C ALA A 125 17.35 -0.91 -5.34
N GLY A 126 16.83 -1.86 -6.13
CA GLY A 126 16.30 -1.59 -7.46
C GLY A 126 15.11 -0.62 -7.45
N ILE A 127 14.15 -0.83 -6.55
CA ILE A 127 13.02 0.10 -6.42
C ILE A 127 13.50 1.51 -6.02
N LEU A 128 14.44 1.63 -5.09
CA LEU A 128 14.98 2.94 -4.69
C LEU A 128 15.75 3.62 -5.83
N TYR A 129 16.53 2.85 -6.59
CA TYR A 129 17.28 3.35 -7.73
C TYR A 129 16.36 3.93 -8.81
N HIS A 130 15.28 3.23 -9.14
CA HIS A 130 14.30 3.64 -10.15
C HIS A 130 13.16 4.51 -9.61
N ALA A 131 13.16 4.87 -8.32
CA ALA A 131 12.04 5.56 -7.68
C ALA A 131 11.60 6.84 -8.41
N ALA A 132 12.54 7.65 -8.87
CA ALA A 132 12.26 8.88 -9.61
C ALA A 132 11.64 8.63 -11.00
N GLU A 133 11.98 7.51 -11.64
CA GLU A 133 11.47 7.13 -12.96
C GLU A 133 10.06 6.57 -12.86
N ILE A 134 9.84 5.66 -11.90
CA ILE A 134 8.54 5.00 -11.73
C ILE A 134 7.47 5.91 -11.17
N CYS A 135 7.82 7.05 -10.55
CA CYS A 135 6.84 8.00 -10.01
C CYS A 135 5.92 8.58 -11.10
N ALA A 136 6.33 8.60 -12.37
CA ALA A 136 5.48 8.98 -13.49
C ALA A 136 4.23 8.08 -13.62
N ILE A 137 4.27 6.88 -13.07
CA ILE A 137 3.17 5.90 -13.06
C ILE A 137 2.56 5.77 -11.67
N THR A 138 3.39 5.71 -10.62
CA THR A 138 2.91 5.52 -9.26
C THR A 138 2.28 6.77 -8.66
N ASP A 139 2.69 7.96 -9.14
CA ASP A 139 2.33 9.28 -8.60
C ASP A 139 2.02 10.26 -9.74
N GLN A 140 1.13 9.86 -10.64
CA GLN A 140 0.92 10.49 -11.96
C GLN A 140 0.18 11.83 -11.93
N PHE A 141 -0.42 12.23 -10.80
CA PHE A 141 -1.20 13.47 -10.70
C PHE A 141 -0.38 14.61 -10.08
N VAL A 142 -0.66 15.84 -10.45
CA VAL A 142 -0.15 17.01 -9.72
C VAL A 142 -0.52 16.95 -8.23
N ASN A 143 -1.70 16.39 -7.94
CA ASN A 143 -2.18 16.18 -6.58
C ASN A 143 -1.36 15.15 -5.79
N SER A 144 -0.72 14.18 -6.47
CA SER A 144 0.19 13.19 -5.85
C SER A 144 1.32 13.89 -5.09
N TYR A 145 1.94 14.88 -5.72
CA TYR A 145 3.04 15.64 -5.12
C TYR A 145 2.58 16.52 -3.95
N LYS A 146 1.32 16.95 -3.91
CA LYS A 146 0.76 17.62 -2.74
C LYS A 146 0.65 16.69 -1.53
N ARG A 147 0.42 15.39 -1.75
CA ARG A 147 0.47 14.37 -0.71
C ARG A 147 1.91 14.13 -0.26
N LEU A 148 2.82 13.88 -1.20
CA LEU A 148 4.22 13.53 -0.92
C LEU A 148 5.00 14.68 -0.30
N TRP A 149 4.75 15.92 -0.74
CA TRP A 149 5.43 17.11 -0.21
C TRP A 149 4.98 17.53 1.19
N GLY A 150 3.77 17.15 1.58
CA GLY A 150 3.14 17.61 2.82
C GLY A 150 3.75 17.08 4.12
N GLY A 151 4.69 16.14 4.06
CA GLY A 151 5.26 15.50 5.26
C GLY A 151 4.27 14.54 5.94
N ASN A 152 4.37 14.38 7.25
CA ASN A 152 3.66 13.39 8.05
C ASN A 152 4.11 11.95 7.69
N GLU A 153 3.18 11.03 7.47
CA GLU A 153 3.47 9.63 7.14
C GLU A 153 3.65 9.38 5.63
N ALA A 154 3.55 10.41 4.78
CA ALA A 154 3.84 10.28 3.34
C ALA A 154 5.34 10.43 3.06
N PRO A 155 5.92 9.61 2.16
CA PRO A 155 7.35 9.66 1.88
C PRO A 155 7.70 10.88 1.03
N SER A 156 8.55 11.76 1.56
CA SER A 156 9.09 12.93 0.84
C SER A 156 10.50 12.69 0.30
N TYR A 157 11.15 11.61 0.70
CA TYR A 157 12.53 11.28 0.35
C TYR A 157 12.64 9.86 -0.17
N ILE A 158 13.57 9.62 -1.11
CA ILE A 158 13.93 8.29 -1.58
C ILE A 158 14.83 7.66 -0.52
N CYS A 159 14.23 6.91 0.38
CA CYS A 159 14.90 6.23 1.47
C CYS A 159 14.14 4.97 1.90
N TRP A 160 14.80 4.13 2.67
CA TRP A 160 14.17 2.98 3.31
C TRP A 160 14.35 3.02 4.83
N GLY A 161 13.57 2.23 5.52
CA GLY A 161 13.72 2.10 6.97
C GLY A 161 12.94 0.94 7.55
N HIS A 162 13.47 0.38 8.64
CA HIS A 162 12.76 -0.62 9.43
C HIS A 162 11.70 0.05 10.29
N ASN A 163 10.44 -0.36 10.14
CA ASN A 163 9.26 0.21 10.85
C ASN A 163 9.03 1.72 10.69
N ASN A 164 9.73 2.39 9.78
CA ASN A 164 9.59 3.82 9.57
C ASN A 164 8.45 4.12 8.58
N ARG A 165 7.37 4.74 9.03
CA ARG A 165 6.19 5.09 8.23
C ARG A 165 6.38 6.29 7.30
N SER A 166 7.46 7.06 7.46
CA SER A 166 7.79 8.17 6.55
C SER A 166 8.78 7.78 5.44
N ALA A 167 9.32 6.57 5.47
CA ALA A 167 10.21 6.07 4.42
C ALA A 167 9.43 5.68 3.15
N LEU A 168 10.09 5.83 1.99
CA LEU A 168 9.54 5.36 0.71
C LEU A 168 9.37 3.84 0.69
N LEU A 169 10.41 3.12 1.15
CA LEU A 169 10.35 1.69 1.40
C LEU A 169 10.42 1.41 2.89
N ARG A 170 9.39 0.81 3.41
CA ARG A 170 9.36 0.35 4.79
C ARG A 170 9.52 -1.16 4.82
N ILE A 171 10.35 -1.64 5.74
CA ILE A 171 10.45 -3.05 6.08
C ILE A 171 9.60 -3.28 7.34
N PRO A 172 8.38 -3.82 7.21
CA PRO A 172 7.52 -4.02 8.36
C PRO A 172 8.06 -5.12 9.28
N GLN A 173 7.86 -4.95 10.57
CA GLN A 173 8.08 -6.02 11.53
C GLN A 173 6.99 -7.08 11.38
N TYR A 174 7.34 -8.33 11.49
CA TYR A 174 6.42 -9.46 11.54
C TYR A 174 6.65 -10.30 12.80
N LYS A 175 5.67 -11.14 13.15
CA LYS A 175 5.74 -11.95 14.37
C LYS A 175 6.88 -12.97 14.27
N PRO A 176 7.60 -13.25 15.37
CA PRO A 176 8.60 -14.29 15.40
C PRO A 176 8.06 -15.63 14.87
N GLY A 177 8.85 -16.35 14.07
CA GLY A 177 8.45 -17.62 13.45
C GLY A 177 7.53 -17.48 12.22
N LYS A 178 7.24 -16.27 11.77
CA LYS A 178 6.40 -15.99 10.58
C LYS A 178 7.24 -15.50 9.38
N GLY A 179 8.35 -16.18 9.05
CA GLY A 179 9.23 -15.81 7.93
C GLY A 179 8.49 -15.65 6.60
N ASN A 180 7.45 -16.45 6.34
CA ASN A 180 6.61 -16.30 5.15
C ASN A 180 5.85 -14.96 5.08
N SER A 181 5.85 -14.17 6.14
CA SER A 181 5.28 -12.82 6.15
C SER A 181 6.31 -11.71 5.88
N ALA A 182 7.56 -12.06 5.57
CA ALA A 182 8.59 -11.08 5.20
C ALA A 182 8.18 -10.35 3.92
N ARG A 183 8.25 -9.02 3.94
CA ARG A 183 7.78 -8.19 2.84
C ARG A 183 8.42 -6.81 2.87
N ILE A 184 8.36 -6.13 1.75
CA ILE A 184 8.72 -4.72 1.59
C ILE A 184 7.42 -3.95 1.33
N GLU A 185 7.24 -2.81 1.95
CA GLU A 185 6.10 -1.93 1.73
C GLU A 185 6.54 -0.69 0.93
N PHE A 186 6.00 -0.52 -0.27
CA PHE A 186 6.16 0.69 -1.07
C PHE A 186 5.06 1.69 -0.72
N ARG A 187 5.44 2.90 -0.27
CA ARG A 187 4.51 3.82 0.39
C ARG A 187 4.13 5.04 -0.45
N ALA A 188 4.81 5.30 -1.57
CA ALA A 188 4.47 6.46 -2.41
C ALA A 188 3.18 6.26 -3.21
N LEU A 189 2.87 5.02 -3.61
CA LEU A 189 1.81 4.72 -4.58
C LEU A 189 0.47 5.39 -4.24
N ASP A 190 -0.09 6.05 -5.24
CA ASP A 190 -1.39 6.72 -5.13
C ASP A 190 -2.57 5.74 -5.18
N PRO A 191 -3.64 6.01 -4.40
CA PRO A 191 -4.84 5.19 -4.48
C PRO A 191 -5.59 5.35 -5.82
N GLY A 192 -5.28 6.38 -6.62
CA GLY A 192 -5.81 6.60 -7.95
C GLY A 192 -4.99 6.02 -9.11
N ALA A 193 -3.76 5.54 -8.85
CA ALA A 193 -2.89 4.99 -9.88
C ALA A 193 -3.47 3.70 -10.52
N ASN A 194 -3.07 3.42 -11.75
CA ASN A 194 -3.42 2.16 -12.41
C ASN A 194 -2.63 1.01 -11.77
N PRO A 195 -3.27 0.03 -11.09
CA PRO A 195 -2.56 -1.01 -10.36
C PRO A 195 -1.75 -1.93 -11.27
N TYR A 196 -2.20 -2.22 -12.48
CA TYR A 196 -1.47 -3.06 -13.43
C TYR A 196 -0.15 -2.42 -13.83
N LEU A 197 -0.16 -1.14 -14.17
CA LEU A 197 1.05 -0.40 -14.53
C LEU A 197 1.96 -0.22 -13.32
N ALA A 198 1.40 0.15 -12.17
CA ALA A 198 2.17 0.36 -10.95
C ALA A 198 2.91 -0.91 -10.51
N TYR A 199 2.23 -2.06 -10.49
CA TYR A 199 2.86 -3.32 -10.11
C TYR A 199 3.87 -3.81 -11.14
N SER A 200 3.61 -3.56 -12.44
CA SER A 200 4.58 -3.89 -13.49
C SER A 200 5.88 -3.12 -13.32
N VAL A 201 5.83 -1.81 -13.06
CA VAL A 201 7.06 -1.02 -12.90
C VAL A 201 7.77 -1.28 -11.57
N LEU A 202 7.03 -1.55 -10.49
CA LEU A 202 7.62 -1.94 -9.21
C LEU A 202 8.32 -3.29 -9.31
N LEU A 203 7.72 -4.25 -9.98
CA LEU A 203 8.32 -5.56 -10.22
C LEU A 203 9.56 -5.43 -11.11
N ALA A 204 9.47 -4.71 -12.23
CA ALA A 204 10.59 -4.51 -13.14
C ALA A 204 11.78 -3.83 -12.43
N ALA A 205 11.53 -2.77 -11.66
CA ALA A 205 12.56 -2.08 -10.88
C ALA A 205 13.23 -2.99 -9.85
N GLY A 206 12.42 -3.78 -9.12
CA GLY A 206 12.95 -4.71 -8.13
C GLY A 206 13.76 -5.86 -8.77
N LEU A 207 13.30 -6.41 -9.90
CA LEU A 207 14.02 -7.47 -10.62
C LEU A 207 15.33 -6.95 -11.22
N ASP A 208 15.36 -5.72 -11.76
CA ASP A 208 16.62 -5.10 -12.21
C ASP A 208 17.61 -4.99 -11.06
N GLY A 209 17.15 -4.62 -9.86
CA GLY A 209 17.98 -4.61 -8.66
C GLY A 209 18.62 -5.95 -8.33
N ILE A 210 17.88 -7.06 -8.52
CA ILE A 210 18.40 -8.42 -8.35
C ILE A 210 19.39 -8.76 -9.46
N GLU A 211 19.04 -8.51 -10.72
CA GLU A 211 19.87 -8.80 -11.89
C GLU A 211 21.20 -8.06 -11.84
N GLN A 212 21.20 -6.78 -11.50
CA GLN A 212 22.37 -5.94 -11.36
C GLN A 212 23.10 -6.12 -10.02
N LYS A 213 22.57 -6.95 -9.11
CA LYS A 213 23.13 -7.16 -7.76
C LYS A 213 23.34 -5.85 -7.00
N MET A 214 22.35 -4.96 -7.11
CA MET A 214 22.42 -3.64 -6.48
C MET A 214 22.57 -3.75 -4.96
N GLN A 215 23.28 -2.80 -4.38
CA GLN A 215 23.50 -2.74 -2.94
C GLN A 215 22.49 -1.79 -2.30
N LEU A 216 21.81 -2.26 -1.27
CA LEU A 216 20.95 -1.42 -0.45
C LEU A 216 21.84 -0.63 0.52
N GLY A 217 21.90 0.69 0.32
CA GLY A 217 22.71 1.63 1.10
C GLY A 217 22.04 2.07 2.40
#